data_878a22267eee3f24f33b0a99f76a041a
#
_entry.id   878a22267eee3f24f33b0a99f76a041a
#
_cell.length_a   1.000
_cell.length_b   1.000
_cell.length_c   1.000
_cell.angle_alpha   90.00
_cell.angle_beta   90.00
_cell.angle_gamma   90.00
#
_symmetry.space_group_name_H-M   'P 1'
#
loop_
_entity.id
_entity.type
_entity.pdbx_description
1 polymer ?
#
loop_
_entity_poly.entity_id
_entity_poly.type
_entity_poly.pdbx_seq_one_letter_code
_entity_poly.pdbx_strand_id
1 'polypeptide(L)'
;MKVRVLSSLLLLLVFPACQLAAQATSSTQRFSPPTRTFRFTYTFTVKDIPPEAKRVRVWIPVPQTDQHQTVGVLAVKAPVKTRMTQEPQYGNRMLYAEIEYPEIQNSALGKAEFTLEYKITRREYSRGNYVQLKRTDQKPSVVSASMSRLIAPDSLIPTDGKIKELAVEVTGSQSGAVAKAKAAYDYLFTNMRYDKTGSGWGRGDAVWACDAKRGNCTDFHSPFIGMLRADGIPARFDIGFPLPENKDKGDIAGYHCWAEFYAHKTGWIPVDISEAWKAKQKEDYFFGNVDANRVQLSTGRDVTLSPKQDGPALNYFVYPYVEVDGKPYDKLDKQFSFEEVKS
;
A
#
# COMPACT_ATOMS: atom_id res chain seq x y z
N MET A 1 85.19 -59.74 -10.71
CA MET A 1 84.33 -58.85 -9.89
C MET A 1 83.12 -58.42 -10.73
N LYS A 2 82.00 -59.01 -10.50
CA LYS A 2 80.82 -58.75 -11.30
C LYS A 2 79.92 -57.79 -10.49
N VAL A 3 79.72 -56.56 -10.97
CA VAL A 3 78.78 -55.59 -10.41
C VAL A 3 77.42 -55.82 -11.02
N ARG A 4 76.43 -56.12 -10.15
CA ARG A 4 75.01 -56.20 -10.54
C ARG A 4 74.32 -54.81 -10.38
N VAL A 5 73.81 -54.30 -11.47
CA VAL A 5 73.03 -53.10 -11.50
C VAL A 5 71.56 -53.51 -11.30
N LEU A 6 70.96 -53.10 -10.22
CA LEU A 6 69.50 -53.22 -9.99
C LEU A 6 68.79 -52.05 -10.67
N SER A 7 67.94 -52.35 -11.64
CA SER A 7 67.05 -51.39 -12.24
C SER A 7 65.75 -51.37 -11.46
N SER A 8 65.46 -50.25 -10.79
CA SER A 8 64.13 -50.00 -10.14
C SER A 8 63.18 -49.46 -11.15
N LEU A 9 62.13 -50.21 -11.42
CA LEU A 9 61.03 -49.84 -12.29
C LEU A 9 60.02 -48.98 -11.48
N LEU A 10 59.95 -47.69 -11.79
CA LEU A 10 59.01 -46.76 -11.17
C LEU A 10 57.67 -46.82 -11.92
N LEU A 11 56.68 -47.41 -11.31
CA LEU A 11 55.30 -47.50 -11.85
C LEU A 11 54.61 -46.19 -11.59
N LEU A 12 54.40 -45.36 -12.62
CA LEU A 12 53.58 -44.13 -12.57
C LEU A 12 52.11 -44.55 -12.67
N LEU A 13 51.38 -44.47 -11.55
CA LEU A 13 49.91 -44.56 -11.50
C LEU A 13 49.32 -43.21 -11.98
N VAL A 14 48.81 -43.20 -13.21
CA VAL A 14 48.04 -42.08 -13.75
C VAL A 14 46.56 -42.24 -13.26
N PHE A 15 46.15 -41.40 -12.30
CA PHE A 15 44.78 -41.27 -11.93
C PHE A 15 44.05 -40.39 -12.97
N PRO A 16 42.95 -40.84 -13.59
CA PRO A 16 42.13 -39.96 -14.41
C PRO A 16 41.39 -38.98 -13.49
N ALA A 17 41.71 -37.69 -13.58
CA ALA A 17 40.95 -36.63 -12.95
C ALA A 17 39.56 -36.56 -13.62
N CYS A 18 38.55 -37.12 -12.96
CA CYS A 18 37.17 -36.99 -13.35
C CYS A 18 36.75 -35.54 -13.08
N GLN A 19 36.82 -34.67 -14.09
CA GLN A 19 36.25 -33.33 -14.03
C GLN A 19 34.73 -33.47 -14.04
N LEU A 20 34.10 -33.40 -12.86
CA LEU A 20 32.68 -33.11 -12.74
C LEU A 20 32.45 -31.66 -13.24
N ALA A 21 32.08 -31.52 -14.49
CA ALA A 21 31.50 -30.30 -14.99
C ALA A 21 30.13 -30.12 -14.31
N ALA A 22 30.10 -29.29 -13.25
CA ALA A 22 28.88 -28.82 -12.68
C ALA A 22 28.14 -27.97 -13.75
N GLN A 23 27.21 -28.59 -14.46
CA GLN A 23 26.25 -27.87 -15.27
C GLN A 23 25.40 -27.04 -14.33
N ALA A 24 25.76 -25.77 -14.19
CA ALA A 24 24.86 -24.76 -13.65
C ALA A 24 23.65 -24.67 -14.60
N THR A 25 22.62 -25.46 -14.33
CA THR A 25 21.31 -25.25 -14.93
C THR A 25 20.77 -23.93 -14.41
N SER A 26 21.05 -22.85 -15.15
CA SER A 26 20.33 -21.60 -15.06
C SER A 26 18.87 -21.90 -15.41
N SER A 27 18.08 -22.31 -14.42
CA SER A 27 16.64 -22.27 -14.52
C SER A 27 16.25 -20.81 -14.57
N THR A 28 16.08 -20.25 -15.75
CA THR A 28 15.25 -19.07 -15.97
C THR A 28 13.80 -19.49 -15.65
N GLN A 29 13.53 -19.69 -14.38
CA GLN A 29 12.19 -19.78 -13.89
C GLN A 29 11.57 -18.43 -14.23
N ARG A 30 10.70 -18.40 -15.24
CA ARG A 30 9.83 -17.25 -15.51
C ARG A 30 9.07 -17.03 -14.21
N PHE A 31 9.48 -16.04 -13.47
CA PHE A 31 8.84 -15.67 -12.21
C PHE A 31 7.45 -15.16 -12.58
N SER A 32 6.48 -16.05 -12.51
CA SER A 32 5.08 -15.60 -12.49
C SER A 32 4.90 -14.89 -11.17
N PRO A 33 4.51 -13.61 -11.14
CA PRO A 33 4.41 -12.89 -9.90
C PRO A 33 3.47 -13.62 -8.94
N PRO A 34 3.83 -13.77 -7.66
CA PRO A 34 2.98 -14.39 -6.67
C PRO A 34 1.59 -13.80 -6.71
N THR A 35 0.60 -14.69 -6.74
CA THR A 35 -0.81 -14.30 -6.85
C THR A 35 -1.59 -14.96 -5.72
N ARG A 36 -2.44 -14.19 -5.04
CA ARG A 36 -3.39 -14.69 -4.05
C ARG A 36 -4.81 -14.45 -4.53
N THR A 37 -5.67 -15.45 -4.37
CA THR A 37 -7.11 -15.31 -4.62
C THR A 37 -7.86 -15.66 -3.36
N PHE A 38 -8.65 -14.75 -2.87
CA PHE A 38 -9.34 -14.90 -1.59
C PHE A 38 -10.70 -14.20 -1.61
N ARG A 39 -11.59 -14.67 -0.72
CA ARG A 39 -12.79 -13.94 -0.32
C ARG A 39 -12.38 -12.90 0.71
N PHE A 40 -12.76 -11.66 0.50
CA PHE A 40 -12.60 -10.57 1.44
C PHE A 40 -13.98 -10.16 1.95
N THR A 41 -14.18 -10.20 3.26
CA THR A 41 -15.43 -9.80 3.91
C THR A 41 -15.22 -8.52 4.70
N TYR A 42 -16.05 -7.53 4.42
CA TYR A 42 -16.04 -6.21 5.03
C TYR A 42 -17.39 -6.01 5.72
N THR A 43 -17.40 -6.09 7.05
CA THR A 43 -18.62 -5.94 7.85
C THR A 43 -18.49 -4.75 8.78
N PHE A 44 -19.58 -4.00 8.94
CA PHE A 44 -19.67 -2.97 9.97
C PHE A 44 -21.11 -2.72 10.38
N THR A 45 -21.28 -2.19 11.60
CA THR A 45 -22.55 -1.79 12.16
C THR A 45 -22.44 -0.35 12.61
N VAL A 46 -23.34 0.50 12.13
CA VAL A 46 -23.60 1.83 12.72
C VAL A 46 -24.45 1.60 13.94
N LYS A 47 -23.98 2.01 15.13
CA LYS A 47 -24.66 1.78 16.42
C LYS A 47 -25.23 3.07 16.98
N ASP A 48 -26.14 2.93 17.92
CA ASP A 48 -26.69 4.03 18.73
C ASP A 48 -27.17 5.21 17.86
N ILE A 49 -27.77 4.90 16.71
CA ILE A 49 -28.37 5.94 15.87
C ILE A 49 -29.46 6.65 16.71
N PRO A 50 -29.39 7.98 16.88
CA PRO A 50 -30.35 8.70 17.68
C PRO A 50 -31.79 8.48 17.16
N PRO A 51 -32.77 8.21 18.01
CA PRO A 51 -34.16 7.93 17.57
C PRO A 51 -34.80 9.12 16.87
N GLU A 52 -34.31 10.33 17.12
CA GLU A 52 -34.77 11.58 16.46
C GLU A 52 -34.03 11.84 15.12
N ALA A 53 -33.04 11.04 14.75
CA ALA A 53 -32.29 11.23 13.52
C ALA A 53 -33.24 11.19 12.30
N LYS A 54 -33.06 12.15 11.41
CA LYS A 54 -33.84 12.27 10.18
C LYS A 54 -33.16 11.57 8.99
N ARG A 55 -31.82 11.54 8.99
CA ARG A 55 -31.05 11.03 7.87
C ARG A 55 -29.72 10.45 8.33
N VAL A 56 -29.39 9.25 7.86
CA VAL A 56 -28.07 8.64 8.01
C VAL A 56 -27.47 8.44 6.61
N ARG A 57 -26.31 9.00 6.35
CA ARG A 57 -25.56 8.80 5.10
C ARG A 57 -24.33 7.95 5.36
N VAL A 58 -24.08 6.99 4.49
CA VAL A 58 -22.98 6.03 4.64
C VAL A 58 -22.22 5.92 3.33
N TRP A 59 -20.91 6.10 3.40
CA TRP A 59 -19.99 5.85 2.29
C TRP A 59 -19.04 4.72 2.67
N ILE A 60 -18.98 3.72 1.82
CA ILE A 60 -18.21 2.48 2.07
C ILE A 60 -17.16 2.36 0.97
N PRO A 61 -15.85 2.35 1.29
CA PRO A 61 -14.82 2.20 0.28
C PRO A 61 -14.93 0.82 -0.39
N VAL A 62 -14.76 0.79 -1.71
CA VAL A 62 -14.80 -0.44 -2.51
C VAL A 62 -13.40 -0.77 -2.99
N PRO A 63 -12.95 -2.03 -2.87
CA PRO A 63 -11.65 -2.42 -3.39
C PRO A 63 -11.49 -2.04 -4.87
N GLN A 64 -10.33 -1.49 -5.22
CA GLN A 64 -10.05 -1.03 -6.59
C GLN A 64 -9.74 -2.23 -7.50
N THR A 65 -10.15 -2.13 -8.76
CA THR A 65 -9.70 -3.04 -9.83
C THR A 65 -8.68 -2.30 -10.69
N ASP A 66 -7.49 -2.89 -10.81
CA ASP A 66 -6.39 -2.40 -11.63
C ASP A 66 -5.61 -3.56 -12.27
N GLN A 67 -4.42 -3.29 -12.82
CA GLN A 67 -3.57 -4.33 -13.39
C GLN A 67 -3.01 -5.34 -12.37
N HIS A 68 -3.05 -5.01 -11.07
CA HIS A 68 -2.51 -5.83 -9.98
C HIS A 68 -3.60 -6.40 -9.07
N GLN A 69 -4.84 -5.93 -9.19
CA GLN A 69 -5.97 -6.37 -8.38
C GLN A 69 -7.24 -6.51 -9.22
N THR A 70 -7.81 -7.71 -9.23
CA THR A 70 -9.12 -7.98 -9.85
C THR A 70 -10.14 -8.21 -8.75
N VAL A 71 -11.28 -7.53 -8.83
CA VAL A 71 -12.33 -7.56 -7.81
C VAL A 71 -13.65 -7.99 -8.42
N GLY A 72 -14.22 -9.08 -7.90
CA GLY A 72 -15.59 -9.52 -8.16
C GLY A 72 -16.45 -9.33 -6.91
N VAL A 73 -17.59 -8.67 -7.04
CA VAL A 73 -18.57 -8.53 -5.95
C VAL A 73 -19.32 -9.85 -5.82
N LEU A 74 -19.32 -10.46 -4.62
CA LEU A 74 -20.05 -11.68 -4.32
C LEU A 74 -21.39 -11.37 -3.67
N ALA A 75 -21.41 -10.48 -2.69
CA ALA A 75 -22.63 -10.08 -2.00
C ALA A 75 -22.53 -8.65 -1.44
N VAL A 76 -23.68 -7.99 -1.38
CA VAL A 76 -23.89 -6.74 -0.65
C VAL A 76 -25.16 -6.92 0.16
N LYS A 77 -25.03 -6.94 1.50
CA LYS A 77 -26.15 -6.91 2.44
C LYS A 77 -26.15 -5.55 3.12
N ALA A 78 -27.26 -4.84 3.02
CA ALA A 78 -27.41 -3.50 3.57
C ALA A 78 -28.89 -3.32 3.99
N PRO A 79 -29.19 -2.45 4.96
CA PRO A 79 -30.57 -2.21 5.41
C PRO A 79 -31.40 -1.50 4.34
N VAL A 80 -30.77 -0.78 3.42
CA VAL A 80 -31.41 -0.04 2.32
C VAL A 80 -30.65 -0.26 1.01
N LYS A 81 -31.25 0.18 -0.09
CA LYS A 81 -30.62 0.13 -1.41
C LYS A 81 -29.34 0.96 -1.43
N THR A 82 -28.27 0.35 -1.90
CA THR A 82 -26.98 1.01 -2.12
C THR A 82 -26.80 1.39 -3.58
N ARG A 83 -25.97 2.41 -3.84
CA ARG A 83 -25.53 2.76 -5.19
C ARG A 83 -24.01 2.91 -5.27
N MET A 84 -23.42 2.47 -6.37
CA MET A 84 -22.00 2.70 -6.64
C MET A 84 -21.80 4.14 -7.07
N THR A 85 -20.83 4.82 -6.46
CA THR A 85 -20.41 6.17 -6.81
C THR A 85 -18.89 6.24 -6.92
N GLN A 86 -18.37 7.32 -7.51
CA GLN A 86 -16.96 7.54 -7.69
C GLN A 86 -16.64 9.01 -7.45
N GLU A 87 -15.62 9.30 -6.67
CA GLU A 87 -15.12 10.66 -6.52
C GLU A 87 -14.16 11.03 -7.68
N PRO A 88 -14.13 12.30 -8.10
CA PRO A 88 -13.45 12.70 -9.34
C PRO A 88 -11.95 12.93 -9.16
N GLN A 89 -11.43 13.08 -7.94
CA GLN A 89 -10.06 13.53 -7.69
C GLN A 89 -9.02 12.43 -7.88
N TYR A 90 -9.31 11.25 -7.34
CA TYR A 90 -8.44 10.07 -7.41
C TYR A 90 -9.13 8.88 -8.11
N GLY A 91 -10.43 8.99 -8.35
CA GLY A 91 -11.22 7.93 -8.95
C GLY A 91 -11.63 6.82 -7.97
N ASN A 92 -11.59 7.08 -6.67
CA ASN A 92 -11.99 6.10 -5.68
C ASN A 92 -13.47 5.76 -5.82
N ARG A 93 -13.77 4.46 -5.86
CA ARG A 93 -15.14 3.94 -5.92
C ARG A 93 -15.65 3.65 -4.51
N MET A 94 -16.92 3.89 -4.30
CA MET A 94 -17.59 3.64 -3.02
C MET A 94 -19.03 3.22 -3.21
N LEU A 95 -19.54 2.41 -2.29
CA LEU A 95 -20.97 2.23 -2.14
C LEU A 95 -21.52 3.32 -1.25
N TYR A 96 -22.59 3.96 -1.69
CA TYR A 96 -23.34 4.97 -0.95
C TYR A 96 -24.69 4.41 -0.55
N ALA A 97 -25.06 4.62 0.71
CA ALA A 97 -26.38 4.36 1.24
C ALA A 97 -26.92 5.59 1.98
N GLU A 98 -28.21 5.79 1.88
CA GLU A 98 -28.94 6.85 2.60
C GLU A 98 -30.18 6.24 3.26
N ILE A 99 -30.30 6.40 4.56
CA ILE A 99 -31.39 5.88 5.37
C ILE A 99 -32.15 7.08 5.89
N GLU A 100 -33.42 7.20 5.55
CA GLU A 100 -34.25 8.31 5.95
C GLU A 100 -35.31 7.87 6.98
N TYR A 101 -35.87 8.82 7.71
CA TYR A 101 -37.08 8.62 8.50
C TYR A 101 -38.26 8.29 7.55
N PRO A 102 -39.10 7.25 7.83
CA PRO A 102 -39.18 6.45 9.06
C PRO A 102 -38.36 5.15 9.05
N GLU A 103 -37.57 4.87 8.03
CA GLU A 103 -36.77 3.63 7.92
C GLU A 103 -35.81 3.46 9.10
N ILE A 104 -35.29 4.58 9.63
CA ILE A 104 -34.42 4.59 10.81
C ILE A 104 -35.15 4.03 12.04
N GLN A 105 -36.43 4.38 12.22
CA GLN A 105 -37.22 3.89 13.36
C GLN A 105 -37.61 2.41 13.23
N ASN A 106 -37.74 1.92 11.99
CA ASN A 106 -38.03 0.52 11.71
C ASN A 106 -36.78 -0.37 11.83
N SER A 107 -35.57 0.24 11.89
CA SER A 107 -34.35 -0.50 12.14
C SER A 107 -34.33 -1.01 13.58
N ALA A 108 -34.32 -2.31 13.77
CA ALA A 108 -34.29 -2.92 15.09
C ALA A 108 -33.14 -2.33 15.94
N LEU A 109 -33.48 -1.64 17.03
CA LEU A 109 -32.53 -1.16 18.03
C LEU A 109 -31.61 0.00 17.64
N GLY A 110 -31.95 0.88 16.69
CA GLY A 110 -31.09 2.03 16.33
C GLY A 110 -29.77 1.62 15.69
N LYS A 111 -29.77 0.52 14.92
CA LYS A 111 -28.57 -0.04 14.26
C LYS A 111 -28.78 -0.16 12.77
N ALA A 112 -27.70 0.00 12.01
CA ALA A 112 -27.66 -0.29 10.58
C ALA A 112 -26.44 -1.18 10.27
N GLU A 113 -26.70 -2.39 9.78
CA GLU A 113 -25.68 -3.40 9.52
C GLU A 113 -25.38 -3.52 8.02
N PHE A 114 -24.12 -3.61 7.68
CA PHE A 114 -23.63 -3.75 6.33
C PHE A 114 -22.62 -4.89 6.24
N THR A 115 -22.76 -5.75 5.23
CA THR A 115 -21.80 -6.79 4.91
C THR A 115 -21.54 -6.80 3.41
N LEU A 116 -20.29 -6.68 3.04
CA LEU A 116 -19.84 -6.71 1.67
C LEU A 116 -18.84 -7.86 1.51
N GLU A 117 -19.06 -8.70 0.51
CA GLU A 117 -18.18 -9.82 0.20
C GLU A 117 -17.64 -9.67 -1.21
N TYR A 118 -16.34 -9.86 -1.35
CA TYR A 118 -15.62 -9.75 -2.60
C TYR A 118 -14.77 -10.99 -2.84
N LYS A 119 -14.67 -11.44 -4.10
CA LYS A 119 -13.59 -12.30 -4.56
C LYS A 119 -12.50 -11.41 -5.12
N ILE A 120 -11.32 -11.46 -4.52
CA ILE A 120 -10.19 -10.64 -4.92
C ILE A 120 -9.06 -11.55 -5.38
N THR A 121 -8.50 -11.23 -6.55
CA THR A 121 -7.24 -11.80 -7.02
C THR A 121 -6.21 -10.67 -7.03
N ARG A 122 -5.24 -10.75 -6.11
CA ARG A 122 -4.14 -9.80 -6.00
C ARG A 122 -2.85 -10.43 -6.54
N ARG A 123 -2.16 -9.72 -7.40
CA ARG A 123 -0.83 -10.06 -7.90
C ARG A 123 0.21 -9.19 -7.23
N GLU A 124 1.40 -9.72 -7.05
CA GLU A 124 2.55 -8.90 -6.71
C GLU A 124 2.68 -7.74 -7.71
N TYR A 125 2.88 -6.55 -7.21
CA TYR A 125 3.16 -5.39 -8.03
C TYR A 125 4.67 -5.14 -8.04
N SER A 126 5.34 -5.61 -9.07
CA SER A 126 6.79 -5.50 -9.24
C SER A 126 7.13 -4.60 -10.41
N ARG A 127 8.08 -3.68 -10.20
CA ARG A 127 8.72 -2.84 -11.22
C ARG A 127 10.21 -3.13 -11.36
N GLY A 128 10.73 -4.04 -10.55
CA GLY A 128 12.13 -4.42 -10.54
C GLY A 128 12.90 -3.84 -9.35
N ASN A 129 14.21 -4.07 -9.33
CA ASN A 129 15.09 -3.54 -8.30
C ASN A 129 15.61 -2.13 -8.64
N TYR A 130 16.22 -1.46 -7.66
CA TYR A 130 16.75 -0.11 -7.81
C TYR A 130 17.69 0.07 -9.03
N VAL A 131 18.59 -0.89 -9.27
CA VAL A 131 19.55 -0.81 -10.38
C VAL A 131 18.84 -0.80 -11.74
N GLN A 132 17.82 -1.64 -11.89
CA GLN A 132 16.99 -1.71 -13.10
C GLN A 132 16.21 -0.42 -13.30
N LEU A 133 15.54 0.05 -12.23
CA LEU A 133 14.75 1.28 -12.25
C LEU A 133 15.58 2.51 -12.57
N LYS A 134 16.78 2.65 -11.98
CA LYS A 134 17.69 3.77 -12.23
C LYS A 134 18.16 3.83 -13.69
N ARG A 135 18.35 2.70 -14.36
CA ARG A 135 18.74 2.66 -15.78
C ARG A 135 17.67 3.24 -16.72
N THR A 136 16.39 3.16 -16.35
CA THR A 136 15.28 3.68 -17.14
C THR A 136 14.99 5.15 -16.88
N ASP A 137 15.45 5.70 -15.76
CA ASP A 137 15.16 7.05 -15.27
C ASP A 137 16.22 8.08 -15.72
N GLN A 138 16.37 8.23 -17.03
CA GLN A 138 17.41 9.12 -17.59
C GLN A 138 16.93 10.53 -17.95
N LYS A 139 15.66 10.85 -17.74
CA LYS A 139 15.08 12.17 -18.07
C LYS A 139 14.15 12.66 -16.97
N PRO A 140 14.08 13.99 -16.75
CA PRO A 140 13.08 14.55 -15.84
C PRO A 140 11.67 14.11 -16.26
N SER A 141 10.84 13.76 -15.27
CA SER A 141 9.44 13.42 -15.50
C SER A 141 8.71 14.68 -15.97
N VAL A 142 8.12 14.64 -17.16
CA VAL A 142 7.18 15.66 -17.58
C VAL A 142 5.86 15.38 -16.86
N VAL A 143 5.51 16.28 -15.95
CA VAL A 143 4.24 16.17 -15.20
C VAL A 143 3.12 16.65 -16.13
N SER A 144 2.21 15.75 -16.47
CA SER A 144 1.00 16.12 -17.21
C SER A 144 0.02 16.89 -16.31
N ALA A 145 -0.88 17.66 -16.90
CA ALA A 145 -1.92 18.36 -16.15
C ALA A 145 -2.77 17.40 -15.27
N SER A 146 -2.98 16.17 -15.72
CA SER A 146 -3.69 15.13 -14.96
C SER A 146 -2.95 14.68 -13.70
N MET A 147 -1.66 14.96 -13.55
CA MET A 147 -0.85 14.64 -12.38
C MET A 147 -0.67 15.82 -11.42
N SER A 148 -1.22 16.99 -11.73
CA SER A 148 -1.06 18.20 -10.91
C SER A 148 -1.46 17.99 -9.44
N ARG A 149 -2.52 17.21 -9.19
CA ARG A 149 -2.95 16.88 -7.82
C ARG A 149 -1.89 16.06 -7.07
N LEU A 150 -1.11 15.27 -7.78
CA LEU A 150 -0.14 14.33 -7.20
C LEU A 150 1.24 14.95 -6.93
N ILE A 151 1.40 16.24 -7.26
CA ILE A 151 2.52 17.09 -6.83
C ILE A 151 2.08 18.20 -5.85
N ALA A 152 0.77 18.41 -5.72
CA ALA A 152 0.22 19.39 -4.78
C ALA A 152 0.29 18.88 -3.34
N PRO A 153 0.34 19.79 -2.34
CA PRO A 153 0.27 19.40 -0.94
C PRO A 153 -1.08 18.77 -0.57
N ASP A 154 -1.07 17.97 0.49
CA ASP A 154 -2.25 17.61 1.26
C ASP A 154 -2.21 18.31 2.62
N SER A 155 -3.32 18.41 3.33
CA SER A 155 -3.42 19.10 4.62
C SER A 155 -2.36 18.67 5.65
N LEU A 156 -1.98 17.39 5.63
CA LEU A 156 -0.96 16.80 6.50
C LEU A 156 0.33 16.41 5.79
N ILE A 157 0.45 16.72 4.50
CA ILE A 157 1.65 16.48 3.68
C ILE A 157 1.99 17.78 2.94
N PRO A 158 2.58 18.76 3.63
CA PRO A 158 3.05 19.99 2.97
C PRO A 158 4.22 19.69 2.03
N THR A 159 4.43 20.59 1.06
CA THR A 159 5.53 20.53 0.09
C THR A 159 6.50 21.71 0.24
N ASP A 160 6.32 22.49 1.28
CA ASP A 160 7.11 23.66 1.65
C ASP A 160 7.69 23.53 3.07
N GLY A 161 8.26 24.60 3.61
CA GLY A 161 8.84 24.66 4.95
C GLY A 161 9.76 23.48 5.23
N LYS A 162 9.59 22.85 6.39
CA LYS A 162 10.43 21.75 6.88
C LYS A 162 10.52 20.57 5.90
N ILE A 163 9.43 20.22 5.23
CA ILE A 163 9.43 19.11 4.26
C ILE A 163 10.28 19.48 3.04
N LYS A 164 10.23 20.73 2.57
CA LYS A 164 11.08 21.20 1.48
C LYS A 164 12.56 21.25 1.89
N GLU A 165 12.85 21.71 3.09
CA GLU A 165 14.21 21.74 3.64
C GLU A 165 14.79 20.32 3.70
N LEU A 166 14.02 19.38 4.23
CA LEU A 166 14.41 17.96 4.30
C LEU A 166 14.57 17.35 2.91
N ALA A 167 13.72 17.69 1.95
CA ALA A 167 13.87 17.23 0.57
C ALA A 167 15.20 17.71 -0.03
N VAL A 168 15.56 18.99 0.14
CA VAL A 168 16.85 19.54 -0.33
C VAL A 168 18.03 18.81 0.33
N GLU A 169 17.99 18.59 1.63
CA GLU A 169 19.04 17.89 2.38
C GLU A 169 19.22 16.44 1.88
N VAL A 170 18.13 15.70 1.76
CA VAL A 170 18.16 14.24 1.50
C VAL A 170 18.32 13.91 0.02
N THR A 171 17.65 14.67 -0.85
CA THR A 171 17.55 14.34 -2.28
C THR A 171 18.32 15.30 -3.18
N GLY A 172 18.80 16.45 -2.66
CA GLY A 172 19.37 17.53 -3.45
C GLY A 172 20.61 17.15 -4.27
N SER A 173 21.41 16.19 -3.82
CA SER A 173 22.57 15.66 -4.55
C SER A 173 22.22 14.61 -5.59
N GLN A 174 20.94 14.16 -5.65
CA GLN A 174 20.50 13.09 -6.52
C GLN A 174 19.91 13.62 -7.83
N SER A 175 20.06 12.86 -8.90
CA SER A 175 19.50 13.18 -10.21
C SER A 175 18.51 12.11 -10.65
N GLY A 176 17.32 12.55 -11.13
CA GLY A 176 16.24 11.69 -11.55
C GLY A 176 15.30 11.24 -10.42
N ALA A 177 14.07 10.87 -10.78
CA ALA A 177 13.02 10.55 -9.82
C ALA A 177 13.35 9.31 -9.00
N VAL A 178 13.92 8.27 -9.62
CA VAL A 178 14.26 7.01 -8.95
C VAL A 178 15.38 7.20 -7.92
N ALA A 179 16.43 7.97 -8.24
CA ALA A 179 17.54 8.20 -7.31
C ALA A 179 17.10 9.07 -6.12
N LYS A 180 16.28 10.10 -6.36
CA LYS A 180 15.68 10.92 -5.31
C LYS A 180 14.75 10.12 -4.41
N ALA A 181 13.89 9.30 -5.00
CA ALA A 181 12.99 8.42 -4.24
C ALA A 181 13.78 7.41 -3.39
N LYS A 182 14.89 6.85 -3.92
CA LYS A 182 15.72 5.92 -3.14
C LYS A 182 16.38 6.64 -1.96
N ALA A 183 16.89 7.84 -2.15
CA ALA A 183 17.48 8.62 -1.06
C ALA A 183 16.45 8.94 0.04
N ALA A 184 15.24 9.34 -0.33
CA ALA A 184 14.15 9.58 0.62
C ALA A 184 13.73 8.30 1.35
N TYR A 185 13.64 7.18 0.63
CA TYR A 185 13.34 5.87 1.18
C TYR A 185 14.39 5.44 2.22
N ASP A 186 15.68 5.50 1.87
CA ASP A 186 16.78 5.10 2.74
C ASP A 186 16.88 5.99 3.99
N TYR A 187 16.67 7.29 3.81
CA TYR A 187 16.64 8.22 4.94
C TYR A 187 15.55 7.85 5.94
N LEU A 188 14.32 7.60 5.49
CA LEU A 188 13.20 7.26 6.37
C LEU A 188 13.36 5.87 6.97
N PHE A 189 13.82 4.90 6.20
CA PHE A 189 14.12 3.55 6.70
C PHE A 189 15.14 3.57 7.85
N THR A 190 16.17 4.39 7.72
CA THR A 190 17.25 4.49 8.71
C THR A 190 16.86 5.31 9.94
N ASN A 191 16.13 6.42 9.73
CA ASN A 191 15.91 7.41 10.78
C ASN A 191 14.57 7.28 11.50
N MET A 192 13.62 6.48 10.98
CA MET A 192 12.32 6.27 11.63
C MET A 192 12.23 4.90 12.31
N ARG A 193 11.31 4.80 13.25
CA ARG A 193 10.97 3.55 13.95
C ARG A 193 9.47 3.26 13.85
N TYR A 194 9.13 1.99 13.60
CA TYR A 194 7.73 1.56 13.66
C TYR A 194 7.30 1.43 15.12
N ASP A 195 6.71 2.47 15.65
CA ASP A 195 6.37 2.60 17.06
C ASP A 195 5.04 3.36 17.21
N LYS A 196 4.08 2.72 17.84
CA LYS A 196 2.71 3.22 18.08
C LYS A 196 2.49 3.65 19.53
N THR A 197 3.55 3.86 20.32
CA THR A 197 3.42 4.31 21.69
C THR A 197 3.13 5.82 21.79
N GLY A 198 2.42 6.22 22.82
CA GLY A 198 2.06 7.62 23.04
C GLY A 198 1.03 8.15 22.04
N SER A 199 1.06 9.47 21.80
CA SER A 199 0.11 10.18 20.93
C SER A 199 0.76 10.71 19.66
N GLY A 200 -0.08 11.17 18.70
CA GLY A 200 0.33 11.84 17.47
C GLY A 200 0.58 10.93 16.27
N TRP A 201 0.91 9.65 16.48
CA TRP A 201 1.11 8.68 15.41
C TRP A 201 -0.19 8.30 14.69
N GLY A 202 -0.07 7.82 13.48
CA GLY A 202 -1.18 7.23 12.70
C GLY A 202 -2.00 8.24 11.91
N ARG A 203 -1.73 9.54 12.05
CA ARG A 203 -2.35 10.59 11.25
C ARG A 203 -1.67 10.77 9.90
N GLY A 204 -0.42 10.35 9.78
CA GLY A 204 0.40 10.63 8.62
C GLY A 204 0.61 12.14 8.45
N ASP A 205 0.86 12.84 9.53
CA ASP A 205 1.33 14.22 9.55
C ASP A 205 2.84 14.19 9.27
N ALA A 206 3.23 14.62 8.07
CA ALA A 206 4.61 14.52 7.61
C ALA A 206 5.59 15.32 8.48
N VAL A 207 5.17 16.48 8.98
CA VAL A 207 6.02 17.32 9.85
C VAL A 207 6.21 16.65 11.19
N TRP A 208 5.12 16.20 11.82
CA TRP A 208 5.20 15.47 13.08
C TRP A 208 6.06 14.20 12.96
N ALA A 209 5.90 13.43 11.88
CA ALA A 209 6.65 12.20 11.66
C ALA A 209 8.17 12.47 11.55
N CYS A 210 8.57 13.55 10.87
CA CYS A 210 9.96 13.98 10.78
C CYS A 210 10.53 14.40 12.14
N ASP A 211 9.74 15.04 13.00
CA ASP A 211 10.14 15.44 14.33
C ASP A 211 10.24 14.28 15.31
N ALA A 212 9.17 13.45 15.34
CA ALA A 212 9.04 12.32 16.25
C ALA A 212 9.93 11.14 15.84
N LYS A 213 10.32 11.02 14.57
CA LYS A 213 11.09 9.93 13.98
C LYS A 213 10.50 8.55 14.29
N ARG A 214 9.18 8.47 14.37
CA ARG A 214 8.43 7.24 14.68
C ARG A 214 6.99 7.33 14.21
N GLY A 215 6.31 6.20 14.20
CA GLY A 215 4.90 6.09 13.87
C GLY A 215 4.54 4.77 13.23
N ASN A 216 3.40 4.74 12.55
CA ASN A 216 2.97 3.59 11.77
C ASN A 216 3.21 3.80 10.26
N CYS A 217 2.59 2.98 9.41
CA CYS A 217 2.74 3.06 7.96
C CYS A 217 2.40 4.45 7.39
N THR A 218 1.35 5.14 7.89
CA THR A 218 0.99 6.47 7.41
C THR A 218 2.08 7.50 7.68
N ASP A 219 2.72 7.39 8.86
CA ASP A 219 3.77 8.31 9.29
C ASP A 219 5.09 8.08 8.54
N PHE A 220 5.36 6.85 8.08
CA PHE A 220 6.50 6.55 7.20
C PHE A 220 6.31 7.09 5.78
N HIS A 221 5.11 6.94 5.21
CA HIS A 221 4.88 7.26 3.80
C HIS A 221 4.55 8.74 3.56
N SER A 222 4.02 9.47 4.55
CA SER A 222 3.69 10.88 4.38
C SER A 222 4.91 11.77 4.14
N PRO A 223 6.00 11.72 4.92
CA PRO A 223 7.21 12.49 4.61
C PRO A 223 7.87 12.06 3.29
N PHE A 224 7.84 10.77 2.94
CA PHE A 224 8.30 10.30 1.64
C PHE A 224 7.56 10.99 0.49
N ILE A 225 6.23 10.98 0.53
CA ILE A 225 5.38 11.63 -0.48
C ILE A 225 5.64 13.14 -0.49
N GLY A 226 5.74 13.77 0.68
CA GLY A 226 5.99 15.21 0.79
C GLY A 226 7.32 15.63 0.17
N MET A 227 8.41 14.94 0.48
CA MET A 227 9.73 15.20 -0.10
C MET A 227 9.73 15.07 -1.62
N LEU A 228 9.14 14.01 -2.17
CA LEU A 228 9.08 13.81 -3.62
C LEU A 228 8.23 14.87 -4.32
N ARG A 229 7.07 15.22 -3.75
CA ARG A 229 6.22 16.29 -4.30
C ARG A 229 6.92 17.65 -4.23
N ALA A 230 7.66 17.94 -3.16
CA ALA A 230 8.49 19.14 -3.04
C ALA A 230 9.58 19.23 -4.11
N ASP A 231 10.00 18.10 -4.65
CA ASP A 231 10.93 17.99 -5.78
C ASP A 231 10.24 17.94 -7.15
N GLY A 232 8.91 18.12 -7.20
CA GLY A 232 8.11 18.06 -8.42
C GLY A 232 7.91 16.64 -8.97
N ILE A 233 8.16 15.60 -8.16
CA ILE A 233 7.95 14.20 -8.52
C ILE A 233 6.54 13.79 -8.06
N PRO A 234 5.64 13.39 -8.99
CA PRO A 234 4.32 12.92 -8.60
C PRO A 234 4.42 11.72 -7.67
N ALA A 235 3.75 11.80 -6.52
CA ALA A 235 3.69 10.73 -5.55
C ALA A 235 2.29 10.62 -4.95
N ARG A 236 1.84 9.40 -4.67
CA ARG A 236 0.51 9.12 -4.15
C ARG A 236 0.54 8.16 -2.98
N PHE A 237 -0.50 8.26 -2.19
CA PHE A 237 -0.75 7.44 -1.01
C PHE A 237 -1.80 6.39 -1.38
N ASP A 238 -1.51 5.12 -1.14
CA ASP A 238 -2.44 4.02 -1.31
C ASP A 238 -2.71 3.34 0.02
N ILE A 239 -3.97 2.93 0.24
CA ILE A 239 -4.39 2.35 1.51
C ILE A 239 -5.39 1.21 1.31
N GLY A 240 -5.30 0.24 2.20
CA GLY A 240 -6.19 -0.91 2.24
C GLY A 240 -5.93 -1.77 3.47
N PHE A 241 -5.90 -3.10 3.30
CA PHE A 241 -5.70 -4.03 4.40
C PHE A 241 -4.56 -4.99 4.10
N PRO A 242 -3.71 -5.31 5.11
CA PRO A 242 -2.71 -6.36 4.98
C PRO A 242 -3.37 -7.72 5.21
N LEU A 243 -2.87 -8.73 4.51
CA LEU A 243 -3.21 -10.13 4.78
C LEU A 243 -1.99 -10.85 5.36
N PRO A 244 -2.15 -11.65 6.41
CA PRO A 244 -1.06 -12.48 6.91
C PRO A 244 -0.51 -13.41 5.83
N GLU A 245 0.83 -13.45 5.69
CA GLU A 245 1.50 -14.23 4.64
C GLU A 245 1.27 -15.74 4.80
N ASN A 246 1.22 -16.22 6.05
CA ASN A 246 1.19 -17.66 6.38
C ASN A 246 -0.17 -18.14 6.88
N LYS A 247 -1.26 -17.51 6.47
CA LYS A 247 -2.62 -17.90 6.85
C LYS A 247 -3.53 -17.95 5.63
N ASP A 248 -4.35 -19.00 5.57
CA ASP A 248 -5.36 -19.14 4.53
C ASP A 248 -6.66 -18.38 4.88
N LYS A 249 -6.87 -18.05 6.15
CA LYS A 249 -8.04 -17.30 6.61
C LYS A 249 -7.79 -16.62 7.95
N GLY A 250 -8.57 -15.60 8.25
CA GLY A 250 -8.57 -14.94 9.56
C GLY A 250 -9.10 -13.53 9.53
N ASP A 251 -9.18 -12.95 10.72
CA ASP A 251 -9.53 -11.54 10.88
C ASP A 251 -8.35 -10.64 10.56
N ILE A 252 -8.65 -9.45 10.07
CA ILE A 252 -7.70 -8.41 9.73
C ILE A 252 -7.83 -7.31 10.78
N ALA A 253 -6.78 -7.12 11.55
CA ALA A 253 -6.80 -6.24 12.73
C ALA A 253 -6.87 -4.73 12.41
N GLY A 254 -6.45 -4.32 11.21
CA GLY A 254 -6.44 -2.92 10.83
C GLY A 254 -5.86 -2.67 9.44
N TYR A 255 -5.85 -1.40 9.05
CA TYR A 255 -5.39 -0.98 7.75
C TYR A 255 -3.86 -1.06 7.57
N HIS A 256 -3.46 -1.05 6.31
CA HIS A 256 -2.08 -0.84 5.89
C HIS A 256 -2.05 0.11 4.69
N CYS A 257 -1.01 0.92 4.61
CA CYS A 257 -0.79 1.84 3.50
C CYS A 257 0.62 1.72 2.94
N TRP A 258 0.79 2.16 1.71
CA TRP A 258 2.07 2.26 1.00
C TRP A 258 2.07 3.52 0.15
N ALA A 259 3.17 3.78 -0.53
CA ALA A 259 3.25 4.91 -1.45
C ALA A 259 3.64 4.44 -2.85
N GLU A 260 3.33 5.27 -3.83
CA GLU A 260 3.87 5.15 -5.17
C GLU A 260 4.42 6.50 -5.63
N PHE A 261 5.48 6.46 -6.43
CA PHE A 261 5.99 7.63 -7.13
C PHE A 261 6.09 7.38 -8.62
N TYR A 262 6.08 8.46 -9.39
CA TYR A 262 6.10 8.36 -10.85
C TYR A 262 7.49 8.65 -11.41
N ALA A 263 8.01 7.73 -12.22
CA ALA A 263 9.23 7.92 -13.00
C ALA A 263 8.92 7.83 -14.49
N HIS A 264 9.49 8.76 -15.28
CA HIS A 264 9.32 8.78 -16.73
C HIS A 264 9.75 7.43 -17.33
N LYS A 265 8.99 6.93 -18.33
CA LYS A 265 9.17 5.60 -18.98
C LYS A 265 8.81 4.37 -18.13
N THR A 266 8.97 4.41 -16.81
CA THR A 266 8.62 3.29 -15.93
C THR A 266 7.16 3.37 -15.47
N GLY A 267 6.63 4.59 -15.32
CA GLY A 267 5.31 4.83 -14.75
C GLY A 267 5.35 4.84 -13.22
N TRP A 268 4.28 4.39 -12.60
CA TRP A 268 4.16 4.31 -11.16
C TRP A 268 5.03 3.18 -10.59
N ILE A 269 5.76 3.49 -9.52
CA ILE A 269 6.68 2.60 -8.83
C ILE A 269 6.27 2.53 -7.35
N PRO A 270 5.90 1.34 -6.85
CA PRO A 270 5.47 1.20 -5.47
C PRO A 270 6.64 1.14 -4.51
N VAL A 271 6.43 1.63 -3.28
CA VAL A 271 7.35 1.50 -2.17
C VAL A 271 6.60 1.23 -0.87
N ASP A 272 7.17 0.40 0.01
CA ASP A 272 6.61 0.13 1.33
C ASP A 272 7.70 0.18 2.40
N ILE A 273 8.01 1.40 2.84
CA ILE A 273 9.08 1.67 3.80
C ILE A 273 8.82 1.01 5.15
N SER A 274 7.55 0.98 5.56
CA SER A 274 7.17 0.44 6.86
C SER A 274 7.24 -1.09 6.92
N GLU A 275 6.92 -1.80 5.83
CA GLU A 275 7.12 -3.25 5.76
C GLU A 275 8.61 -3.60 5.62
N ALA A 276 9.37 -2.83 4.85
CA ALA A 276 10.83 -2.92 4.82
C ALA A 276 11.43 -2.80 6.22
N TRP A 277 10.98 -1.82 7.00
CA TRP A 277 11.47 -1.60 8.36
C TRP A 277 11.16 -2.76 9.30
N LYS A 278 10.00 -3.39 9.18
CA LYS A 278 9.62 -4.59 9.97
C LYS A 278 10.38 -5.85 9.53
N ALA A 279 10.72 -5.94 8.24
CA ALA A 279 11.40 -7.07 7.63
C ALA A 279 12.66 -6.59 6.91
N LYS A 280 13.70 -6.23 7.67
CA LYS A 280 14.91 -5.57 7.17
C LYS A 280 15.61 -6.33 6.03
N GLN A 281 15.49 -7.65 6.01
CA GLN A 281 16.00 -8.48 4.92
C GLN A 281 15.25 -8.28 3.58
N LYS A 282 14.07 -7.61 3.60
CA LYS A 282 13.27 -7.24 2.42
C LYS A 282 13.40 -5.75 2.08
N GLU A 283 14.39 -5.03 2.60
CA GLU A 283 14.61 -3.59 2.34
C GLU A 283 14.65 -3.29 0.84
N ASP A 284 15.53 -3.95 0.11
CA ASP A 284 15.66 -3.76 -1.33
C ASP A 284 14.42 -4.19 -2.11
N TYR A 285 13.68 -5.19 -1.61
CA TYR A 285 12.46 -5.66 -2.23
C TYR A 285 11.37 -4.58 -2.21
N PHE A 286 11.12 -3.97 -1.07
CA PHE A 286 10.05 -2.98 -0.92
C PHE A 286 10.34 -1.61 -1.55
N PHE A 287 11.47 -1.46 -2.20
CA PHE A 287 11.72 -0.37 -3.13
C PHE A 287 11.50 -0.83 -4.58
N GLY A 288 10.34 -0.55 -5.12
CA GLY A 288 9.94 -0.97 -6.47
C GLY A 288 8.95 -2.13 -6.50
N ASN A 289 8.65 -2.75 -5.36
CA ASN A 289 7.74 -3.89 -5.30
C ASN A 289 6.86 -3.84 -4.06
N VAL A 290 5.64 -4.34 -4.19
CA VAL A 290 4.75 -4.66 -3.08
C VAL A 290 4.11 -6.03 -3.33
N ASP A 291 4.04 -6.84 -2.29
CA ASP A 291 3.58 -8.22 -2.35
C ASP A 291 2.07 -8.35 -2.62
N ALA A 292 1.62 -9.59 -2.83
CA ALA A 292 0.22 -9.92 -3.01
C ALA A 292 -0.58 -10.01 -1.68
N ASN A 293 0.08 -9.79 -0.54
CA ASN A 293 -0.52 -9.94 0.79
C ASN A 293 -1.28 -8.67 1.22
N ARG A 294 -2.12 -8.13 0.34
CA ARG A 294 -2.88 -6.90 0.61
C ARG A 294 -4.12 -6.76 -0.24
N VAL A 295 -5.07 -5.98 0.25
CA VAL A 295 -6.22 -5.48 -0.50
C VAL A 295 -6.07 -3.97 -0.63
N GLN A 296 -6.10 -3.40 -1.83
CA GLN A 296 -6.15 -1.97 -2.06
C GLN A 296 -7.60 -1.49 -2.10
N LEU A 297 -7.92 -0.46 -1.32
CA LEU A 297 -9.25 0.15 -1.28
C LEU A 297 -9.28 1.52 -1.93
N SER A 298 -8.41 2.43 -1.52
CA SER A 298 -8.42 3.80 -2.04
C SER A 298 -7.03 4.38 -2.20
N THR A 299 -6.98 5.45 -2.98
CA THR A 299 -5.78 6.26 -3.25
C THR A 299 -6.03 7.69 -2.80
N GLY A 300 -5.00 8.36 -2.32
CA GLY A 300 -4.99 9.79 -2.04
C GLY A 300 -5.32 10.16 -0.60
N ARG A 301 -5.15 11.45 -0.35
CA ARG A 301 -5.40 12.12 0.92
C ARG A 301 -6.35 13.29 0.68
N ASP A 302 -6.96 13.80 1.76
CA ASP A 302 -7.97 14.87 1.68
C ASP A 302 -9.12 14.54 0.72
N VAL A 303 -9.63 13.30 0.83
CA VAL A 303 -10.60 12.73 -0.10
C VAL A 303 -11.98 13.36 0.11
N THR A 304 -12.52 13.96 -0.95
CA THR A 304 -13.93 14.39 -0.99
C THR A 304 -14.77 13.28 -1.59
N LEU A 305 -15.74 12.78 -0.84
CA LEU A 305 -16.58 11.65 -1.23
C LEU A 305 -17.63 12.03 -2.31
N SER A 306 -18.28 11.04 -2.88
CA SER A 306 -19.37 11.22 -3.84
C SER A 306 -20.60 10.37 -3.44
N PRO A 307 -21.78 10.98 -3.18
CA PRO A 307 -22.03 12.42 -3.05
C PRO A 307 -21.13 13.08 -2.01
N LYS A 308 -20.89 14.39 -2.14
CA LYS A 308 -20.06 15.11 -1.18
C LYS A 308 -20.64 15.00 0.23
N GLN A 309 -19.78 14.70 1.20
CA GLN A 309 -20.07 14.73 2.62
C GLN A 309 -20.24 16.19 3.11
N ASP A 310 -20.96 16.38 4.21
CA ASP A 310 -21.09 17.69 4.87
C ASP A 310 -19.90 17.99 5.79
N GLY A 311 -19.27 16.94 6.33
CA GLY A 311 -18.05 17.03 7.12
C GLY A 311 -16.79 17.37 6.27
N PRO A 312 -15.62 17.46 6.91
CA PRO A 312 -14.36 17.76 6.23
C PRO A 312 -13.96 16.64 5.25
N ALA A 313 -13.05 16.99 4.34
CA ALA A 313 -12.38 15.99 3.50
C ALA A 313 -11.67 14.94 4.37
N LEU A 314 -11.70 13.69 3.93
CA LEU A 314 -11.14 12.58 4.71
C LEU A 314 -9.64 12.52 4.54
N ASN A 315 -8.93 12.43 5.65
CA ASN A 315 -7.49 12.24 5.64
C ASN A 315 -7.08 11.03 4.78
N TYR A 316 -7.82 9.93 4.86
CA TYR A 316 -7.75 8.74 3.98
C TYR A 316 -9.07 7.97 4.06
N PHE A 317 -9.34 7.12 3.06
CA PHE A 317 -10.64 6.44 2.95
C PHE A 317 -10.46 4.91 2.89
N VAL A 318 -10.44 4.26 4.06
CA VAL A 318 -10.32 2.81 4.22
C VAL A 318 -11.43 2.22 5.07
N TYR A 319 -11.99 3.02 5.97
CA TYR A 319 -13.14 2.68 6.81
C TYR A 319 -14.40 3.32 6.29
N PRO A 320 -15.61 2.82 6.68
CA PRO A 320 -16.84 3.49 6.35
C PRO A 320 -16.84 4.90 6.95
N TYR A 321 -17.32 5.85 6.20
CA TYR A 321 -17.60 7.18 6.70
C TYR A 321 -19.12 7.35 6.84
N VAL A 322 -19.56 7.85 7.97
CA VAL A 322 -20.97 7.99 8.29
C VAL A 322 -21.27 9.40 8.76
N GLU A 323 -22.41 9.90 8.34
CA GLU A 323 -23.00 11.15 8.87
C GLU A 323 -24.43 10.89 9.35
N VAL A 324 -24.74 11.45 10.51
CA VAL A 324 -26.09 11.52 11.04
C VAL A 324 -26.52 13.00 11.04
N ASP A 325 -27.58 13.33 10.31
CA ASP A 325 -28.07 14.70 10.13
C ASP A 325 -26.97 15.69 9.72
N GLY A 326 -26.11 15.26 8.80
CA GLY A 326 -25.00 16.05 8.26
C GLY A 326 -23.76 16.20 9.15
N LYS A 327 -23.71 15.50 10.28
CA LYS A 327 -22.54 15.52 11.19
C LYS A 327 -21.80 14.20 11.14
N PRO A 328 -20.46 14.21 11.14
CA PRO A 328 -19.65 13.00 11.24
C PRO A 328 -20.06 12.14 12.44
N TYR A 329 -20.16 10.83 12.22
CA TYR A 329 -20.61 9.87 13.21
C TYR A 329 -19.67 8.68 13.30
N ASP A 330 -19.15 8.38 14.48
CA ASP A 330 -18.02 7.44 14.69
C ASP A 330 -18.38 6.19 15.50
N LYS A 331 -19.65 6.04 15.95
CA LYS A 331 -20.10 4.83 16.68
C LYS A 331 -20.28 3.65 15.74
N LEU A 332 -19.15 3.06 15.34
CA LEU A 332 -19.08 1.97 14.38
C LEU A 332 -18.36 0.75 14.98
N ASP A 333 -18.97 -0.43 14.90
CA ASP A 333 -18.26 -1.69 15.00
C ASP A 333 -17.82 -2.13 13.61
N LYS A 334 -16.58 -2.54 13.45
CA LYS A 334 -15.98 -2.90 12.16
C LYS A 334 -15.27 -4.23 12.29
N GLN A 335 -15.50 -5.13 11.34
CA GLN A 335 -14.82 -6.41 11.23
C GLN A 335 -14.44 -6.67 9.79
N PHE A 336 -13.21 -7.07 9.58
CA PHE A 336 -12.66 -7.42 8.27
C PHE A 336 -12.04 -8.79 8.37
N SER A 337 -12.28 -9.62 7.36
CA SER A 337 -11.73 -10.97 7.33
C SER A 337 -11.43 -11.39 5.89
N PHE A 338 -10.62 -12.43 5.77
CA PHE A 338 -10.30 -13.04 4.49
C PHE A 338 -10.29 -14.57 4.60
N GLU A 339 -10.51 -15.23 3.47
CA GLU A 339 -10.41 -16.68 3.32
C GLU A 339 -9.91 -16.99 1.90
N GLU A 340 -8.80 -17.74 1.80
CA GLU A 340 -8.24 -18.16 0.50
C GLU A 340 -9.26 -19.00 -0.29
N VAL A 341 -9.39 -18.69 -1.56
CA VAL A 341 -10.16 -19.52 -2.50
C VAL A 341 -9.21 -20.55 -3.06
N LYS A 342 -9.35 -21.80 -2.61
CA LYS A 342 -8.61 -22.95 -3.17
C LYS A 342 -9.04 -23.14 -4.62
N SER A 343 -8.07 -23.19 -5.52
CA SER A 343 -8.26 -23.54 -6.94
C SER A 343 -8.61 -24.99 -7.12
#